data_bbeae3756eb4948aa833c012f43449d7
#
_entry.id   bbeae3756eb4948aa833c012f43449d7
#
_cell.length_a   1.000
_cell.length_b   1.000
_cell.length_c   1.000
_cell.angle_alpha   90.00
_cell.angle_beta   90.00
_cell.angle_gamma   90.00
#
_symmetry.space_group_name_H-M   'P 1'
#
loop_
_entity.id
_entity.type
_entity.pdbx_description
1 polymer ?
#
loop_
_entity_poly.entity_id
_entity_poly.type
_entity_poly.pdbx_seq_one_letter_code
_entity_poly.pdbx_strand_id
1 'polypeptide(L)'
;MLARLAIIGGILFIGATSTYAQQAGIERKMLLQKEGPPGYQTIVNVLEFAPGAREVRHTHPGALSGYVLEGTLTLEHEGRPTTAYKAGEAFYVDPGKIHVGMNDGAALLKFIATLVVEKDKPASSPAP
;
A
#
# COMPACT_ATOMS: atom_id res chain seq x y z
N MET A 1 37.21 51.72 0.95
CA MET A 1 35.80 51.23 0.95
C MET A 1 35.81 49.75 0.66
N LEU A 2 35.65 48.90 1.64
CA LEU A 2 35.63 47.45 1.49
C LEU A 2 34.16 47.02 1.47
N ALA A 3 33.68 46.53 0.30
CA ALA A 3 32.36 45.97 0.15
C ALA A 3 32.34 44.55 0.74
N ARG A 4 31.54 44.35 1.77
CA ARG A 4 31.28 43.05 2.37
C ARG A 4 30.22 42.33 1.52
N LEU A 5 30.62 41.26 0.83
CA LEU A 5 29.75 40.34 0.11
C LEU A 5 29.10 39.42 1.16
N ALA A 6 27.78 39.53 1.37
CA ALA A 6 27.05 38.63 2.21
C ALA A 6 26.63 37.41 1.36
N ILE A 7 27.21 36.26 1.68
CA ILE A 7 26.79 34.96 1.09
C ILE A 7 25.58 34.48 1.88
N ILE A 8 24.41 34.57 1.27
CA ILE A 8 23.20 33.98 1.81
C ILE A 8 23.23 32.48 1.41
N GLY A 9 23.62 31.66 2.36
CA GLY A 9 23.54 30.20 2.21
C GLY A 9 22.09 29.75 2.28
N GLY A 10 21.47 29.48 1.15
CA GLY A 10 20.17 28.83 1.09
C GLY A 10 20.29 27.36 1.51
N ILE A 11 19.70 27.01 2.65
CA ILE A 11 19.57 25.61 3.09
C ILE A 11 18.48 25.00 2.22
N LEU A 12 18.88 24.14 1.27
CA LEU A 12 17.96 23.33 0.49
C LEU A 12 17.45 22.22 1.41
N PHE A 13 16.22 22.33 1.90
CA PHE A 13 15.51 21.22 2.52
C PHE A 13 15.17 20.21 1.42
N ILE A 14 16.00 19.20 1.26
CA ILE A 14 15.64 18.01 0.48
C ILE A 14 14.67 17.22 1.36
N GLY A 15 13.37 17.47 1.19
CA GLY A 15 12.34 16.62 1.74
C GLY A 15 12.53 15.22 1.17
N ALA A 16 12.87 14.26 2.01
CA ALA A 16 12.84 12.86 1.64
C ALA A 16 11.39 12.47 1.38
N THR A 17 10.93 12.60 0.14
CA THR A 17 9.71 11.94 -0.31
C THR A 17 10.01 10.45 -0.31
N SER A 18 9.45 9.72 0.65
CA SER A 18 9.44 8.27 0.63
C SER A 18 8.62 7.84 -0.59
N THR A 19 9.28 7.74 -1.73
CA THR A 19 8.70 7.12 -2.92
C THR A 19 8.64 5.64 -2.62
N TYR A 20 7.45 5.15 -2.25
CA TYR A 20 7.17 3.72 -2.41
C TYR A 20 7.45 3.41 -3.87
N ALA A 21 8.51 2.63 -4.15
CA ALA A 21 8.83 2.22 -5.49
C ALA A 21 7.59 1.53 -6.06
N GLN A 22 7.02 2.08 -7.14
CA GLN A 22 5.88 1.49 -7.82
C GLN A 22 6.28 0.11 -8.31
N GLN A 23 5.60 -0.94 -7.85
CA GLN A 23 5.86 -2.30 -8.27
C GLN A 23 5.40 -2.48 -9.71
N ALA A 24 6.17 -3.23 -10.51
CA ALA A 24 5.88 -3.45 -11.91
C ALA A 24 4.48 -4.05 -12.11
N GLY A 25 3.67 -3.41 -12.95
CA GLY A 25 2.31 -3.84 -13.27
C GLY A 25 1.26 -3.56 -12.19
N ILE A 26 1.62 -2.82 -11.13
CA ILE A 26 0.71 -2.46 -10.04
C ILE A 26 0.55 -0.94 -10.01
N GLU A 27 -0.68 -0.49 -10.15
CA GLU A 27 -1.06 0.90 -9.94
C GLU A 27 -1.84 1.03 -8.64
N ARG A 28 -1.53 2.06 -7.86
CA ARG A 28 -2.21 2.36 -6.61
C ARG A 28 -2.66 3.82 -6.60
N LYS A 29 -3.92 4.03 -6.31
CA LYS A 29 -4.50 5.35 -6.10
C LYS A 29 -5.12 5.45 -4.71
N MET A 30 -4.64 6.40 -3.91
CA MET A 30 -5.26 6.72 -2.64
C MET A 30 -6.57 7.46 -2.88
N LEU A 31 -7.66 6.92 -2.34
CA LEU A 31 -8.99 7.52 -2.42
C LEU A 31 -9.33 8.33 -1.18
N LEU A 32 -8.85 7.89 -0.02
CA LEU A 32 -9.11 8.52 1.27
C LEU A 32 -7.93 8.27 2.20
N GLN A 33 -7.58 9.30 2.95
CA GLN A 33 -6.75 9.19 4.15
C GLN A 33 -7.31 10.13 5.20
N LYS A 34 -7.74 9.58 6.32
CA LYS A 34 -8.38 10.34 7.38
C LYS A 34 -8.05 9.77 8.75
N GLU A 35 -7.84 10.65 9.74
CA GLU A 35 -7.79 10.23 11.14
C GLU A 35 -9.17 9.72 11.57
N GLY A 36 -9.20 8.55 12.17
CA GLY A 36 -10.39 7.90 12.70
C GLY A 36 -10.24 6.38 12.71
N PRO A 37 -10.52 5.72 13.84
CA PRO A 37 -10.80 6.27 15.19
C PRO A 37 -9.68 7.13 15.75
N PRO A 38 -9.87 7.87 16.86
CA PRO A 38 -8.82 8.69 17.45
C PRO A 38 -7.53 7.92 17.66
N GLY A 39 -6.39 8.47 17.20
CA GLY A 39 -5.07 7.83 17.24
C GLY A 39 -4.78 6.86 16.11
N TYR A 40 -5.72 6.66 15.18
CA TYR A 40 -5.59 5.80 13.99
C TYR A 40 -5.80 6.59 12.71
N GLN A 41 -5.29 6.05 11.62
CA GLN A 41 -5.61 6.50 10.26
C GLN A 41 -6.39 5.41 9.54
N THR A 42 -7.44 5.82 8.85
CA THR A 42 -8.13 4.99 7.87
C THR A 42 -7.65 5.42 6.49
N ILE A 43 -7.11 4.46 5.74
CA ILE A 43 -6.56 4.65 4.40
C ILE A 43 -7.33 3.76 3.44
N VAL A 44 -7.91 4.35 2.39
CA VAL A 44 -8.60 3.60 1.34
C VAL A 44 -7.87 3.79 0.03
N ASN A 45 -7.46 2.68 -0.57
CA ASN A 45 -6.81 2.65 -1.87
C ASN A 45 -7.62 1.82 -2.87
N VAL A 46 -7.59 2.22 -4.13
CA VAL A 46 -7.88 1.33 -5.24
C VAL A 46 -6.56 0.87 -5.84
N LEU A 47 -6.48 -0.43 -6.13
CA LEU A 47 -5.31 -1.06 -6.76
C LEU A 47 -5.73 -1.73 -8.05
N GLU A 48 -4.87 -1.63 -9.06
CA GLU A 48 -5.01 -2.30 -10.34
C GLU A 48 -3.74 -3.11 -10.60
N PHE A 49 -3.91 -4.41 -10.88
CA PHE A 49 -2.81 -5.32 -11.19
C PHE A 49 -2.95 -5.81 -12.61
N ALA A 50 -1.95 -5.55 -13.44
CA ALA A 50 -1.84 -6.19 -14.75
C ALA A 50 -1.73 -7.72 -14.59
N PRO A 51 -2.09 -8.51 -15.61
CA PRO A 51 -1.85 -9.96 -15.60
C PRO A 51 -0.41 -10.30 -15.24
N GLY A 52 -0.21 -11.21 -14.28
CA GLY A 52 1.11 -11.63 -13.79
C GLY A 52 1.75 -10.71 -12.74
N ALA A 53 1.16 -9.57 -12.44
CA ALA A 53 1.69 -8.67 -11.41
C ALA A 53 1.58 -9.30 -10.02
N ARG A 54 2.63 -9.09 -9.22
CA ARG A 54 2.78 -9.64 -7.88
C ARG A 54 3.38 -8.60 -6.94
N GLU A 55 2.80 -8.43 -5.77
CA GLU A 55 3.39 -7.61 -4.71
C GLU A 55 4.65 -8.26 -4.13
N VAL A 56 5.55 -7.45 -3.59
CA VAL A 56 6.60 -7.95 -2.71
C VAL A 56 5.98 -8.43 -1.39
N ARG A 57 6.63 -9.37 -0.72
CA ARG A 57 6.24 -9.83 0.62
C ARG A 57 6.26 -8.65 1.58
N HIS A 58 5.18 -8.46 2.30
CA HIS A 58 5.04 -7.31 3.21
C HIS A 58 4.06 -7.58 4.34
N THR A 59 4.05 -6.66 5.29
CA THR A 59 3.11 -6.64 6.42
C THR A 59 2.47 -5.28 6.55
N HIS A 60 1.32 -5.22 7.19
CA HIS A 60 0.71 -4.00 7.69
C HIS A 60 0.60 -4.08 9.22
N PRO A 61 0.82 -2.99 9.97
CA PRO A 61 0.66 -3.00 11.43
C PRO A 61 -0.80 -3.08 11.87
N GLY A 62 -1.74 -2.79 10.98
CA GLY A 62 -3.18 -2.83 11.21
C GLY A 62 -3.90 -3.79 10.28
N ALA A 63 -5.18 -3.96 10.53
CA ALA A 63 -6.05 -4.81 9.71
C ALA A 63 -6.30 -4.18 8.33
N LEU A 64 -6.24 -5.01 7.30
CA LEU A 64 -6.64 -4.63 5.96
C LEU A 64 -7.86 -5.45 5.55
N SER A 65 -8.89 -4.77 5.09
CA SER A 65 -10.05 -5.39 4.46
C SER A 65 -10.17 -4.92 3.01
N GLY A 66 -10.60 -5.78 2.13
CA GLY A 66 -10.72 -5.44 0.73
C GLY A 66 -11.91 -6.08 0.04
N TYR A 67 -12.21 -5.56 -1.14
CA TYR A 67 -13.29 -6.01 -2.00
C TYR A 67 -12.85 -6.01 -3.45
N VAL A 68 -12.98 -7.15 -4.12
CA VAL A 68 -12.57 -7.30 -5.52
C VAL A 68 -13.67 -6.75 -6.44
N LEU A 69 -13.29 -5.81 -7.30
CA LEU A 69 -14.19 -5.18 -8.28
C LEU A 69 -14.16 -5.87 -9.63
N GLU A 70 -12.96 -6.28 -10.09
CA GLU A 70 -12.73 -6.91 -11.39
C GLU A 70 -11.64 -7.97 -11.26
N GLY A 71 -11.76 -9.05 -12.03
CA GLY A 71 -10.74 -10.09 -12.07
C GLY A 71 -10.74 -10.98 -10.84
N THR A 72 -9.57 -11.54 -10.53
CA THR A 72 -9.37 -12.46 -9.42
C THR A 72 -8.09 -12.10 -8.68
N LEU A 73 -8.19 -11.88 -7.39
CA LEU A 73 -7.04 -11.70 -6.49
C LEU A 73 -6.64 -13.06 -5.94
N THR A 74 -5.39 -13.47 -6.17
CA THR A 74 -4.78 -14.59 -5.45
C THR A 74 -3.99 -14.03 -4.28
N LEU A 75 -4.33 -14.45 -3.07
CA LEU A 75 -3.73 -13.98 -1.83
C LEU A 75 -2.98 -15.10 -1.12
N GLU A 76 -1.65 -14.97 -1.04
CA GLU A 76 -0.83 -15.73 -0.10
C GLU A 76 -0.84 -15.00 1.25
N HIS A 77 -1.09 -15.74 2.33
CA HIS A 77 -1.16 -15.18 3.67
C HIS A 77 -0.57 -16.16 4.68
N GLU A 78 0.37 -15.70 5.48
CA GLU A 78 0.97 -16.48 6.55
C GLU A 78 -0.09 -17.10 7.46
N GLY A 79 0.01 -18.41 7.68
CA GLY A 79 -0.89 -19.15 8.56
C GLY A 79 -2.23 -19.56 7.92
N ARG A 80 -2.43 -19.27 6.62
CA ARG A 80 -3.63 -19.69 5.87
C ARG A 80 -3.25 -20.28 4.50
N PRO A 81 -4.09 -21.17 3.93
CA PRO A 81 -3.91 -21.58 2.54
C PRO A 81 -4.02 -20.38 1.58
N THR A 82 -3.25 -20.43 0.49
CA THR A 82 -3.41 -19.48 -0.62
C THR A 82 -4.83 -19.53 -1.15
N THR A 83 -5.49 -18.39 -1.24
CA THR A 83 -6.91 -18.29 -1.58
C THR A 83 -7.12 -17.33 -2.74
N ALA A 84 -8.01 -17.68 -3.66
CA ALA A 84 -8.46 -16.82 -4.75
C ALA A 84 -9.78 -16.14 -4.39
N TYR A 85 -9.85 -14.83 -4.61
CA TYR A 85 -11.05 -14.01 -4.41
C TYR A 85 -11.47 -13.41 -5.76
N LYS A 86 -12.68 -13.73 -6.18
CA LYS A 86 -13.26 -13.24 -7.44
C LYS A 86 -13.96 -11.89 -7.24
N ALA A 87 -14.25 -11.21 -8.34
CA ALA A 87 -15.08 -10.01 -8.33
C ALA A 87 -16.38 -10.23 -7.54
N GLY A 88 -16.69 -9.30 -6.63
CA GLY A 88 -17.82 -9.41 -5.69
C GLY A 88 -17.48 -10.07 -4.35
N GLU A 89 -16.27 -10.57 -4.16
CA GLU A 89 -15.84 -11.19 -2.90
C GLU A 89 -14.97 -10.25 -2.07
N ALA A 90 -15.13 -10.32 -0.76
CA ALA A 90 -14.31 -9.58 0.20
C ALA A 90 -13.18 -10.46 0.75
N PHE A 91 -12.07 -9.84 1.09
CA PHE A 91 -10.92 -10.49 1.72
C PHE A 91 -10.41 -9.71 2.93
N TYR A 92 -9.63 -10.39 3.75
CA TYR A 92 -9.08 -9.82 4.97
C TYR A 92 -7.62 -10.24 5.14
N VAL A 93 -6.79 -9.30 5.59
CA VAL A 93 -5.41 -9.54 5.99
C VAL A 93 -5.24 -9.18 7.45
N ASP A 94 -4.77 -10.15 8.24
CA ASP A 94 -4.55 -9.97 9.67
C ASP A 94 -3.36 -9.03 9.93
N PRO A 95 -3.43 -8.20 10.99
CA PRO A 95 -2.33 -7.33 11.38
C PRO A 95 -1.02 -8.11 11.57
N GLY A 96 0.07 -7.57 11.04
CA GLY A 96 1.41 -8.12 11.22
C GLY A 96 1.71 -9.42 10.45
N LYS A 97 0.78 -9.95 9.68
CA LYS A 97 0.99 -11.18 8.92
C LYS A 97 1.59 -10.91 7.56
N ILE A 98 2.60 -11.71 7.20
CA ILE A 98 3.23 -11.62 5.88
C ILE A 98 2.24 -12.10 4.84
N HIS A 99 2.07 -11.30 3.78
CA HIS A 99 1.17 -11.64 2.70
C HIS A 99 1.66 -11.07 1.36
N VAL A 100 1.07 -11.59 0.30
CA VAL A 100 1.32 -11.20 -1.08
C VAL A 100 0.02 -11.28 -1.86
N GLY A 101 -0.39 -10.17 -2.45
CA GLY A 101 -1.43 -10.15 -3.46
C GLY A 101 -0.83 -10.37 -4.86
N MET A 102 -1.51 -11.13 -5.71
CA MET A 102 -1.08 -11.36 -7.08
C MET A 102 -2.25 -11.53 -8.03
N ASN A 103 -2.01 -11.21 -9.29
CA ASN A 103 -2.92 -11.47 -10.39
C ASN A 103 -2.39 -12.64 -11.25
N ASP A 104 -2.86 -13.84 -10.99
CA ASP A 104 -2.50 -15.04 -11.78
C ASP A 104 -3.41 -15.24 -12.99
N GLY A 105 -4.39 -14.36 -13.20
CA GLY A 105 -5.33 -14.43 -14.31
C GLY A 105 -4.82 -13.73 -15.56
N ALA A 106 -5.62 -13.80 -16.63
CA ALA A 106 -5.35 -13.17 -17.93
C ALA A 106 -6.01 -11.78 -18.08
N ALA A 107 -6.90 -11.40 -17.17
CA ALA A 107 -7.60 -10.11 -17.15
C ALA A 107 -7.03 -9.19 -16.08
N LEU A 108 -7.34 -7.89 -16.18
CA LEU A 108 -7.03 -6.92 -15.15
C LEU A 108 -7.68 -7.32 -13.82
N LEU A 109 -6.92 -7.25 -12.73
CA LEU A 109 -7.43 -7.32 -11.38
C LEU A 109 -7.58 -5.89 -10.84
N LYS A 110 -8.74 -5.59 -10.28
CA LYS A 110 -9.01 -4.33 -9.60
C LYS A 110 -9.72 -4.58 -8.28
N PHE A 111 -9.23 -3.98 -7.22
CA PHE A 111 -9.82 -4.10 -5.90
C PHE A 111 -9.66 -2.82 -5.07
N ILE A 112 -10.53 -2.67 -4.08
CA ILE A 112 -10.42 -1.63 -3.06
C ILE A 112 -9.89 -2.28 -1.79
N ALA A 113 -8.93 -1.62 -1.13
CA ALA A 113 -8.40 -2.03 0.16
C ALA A 113 -8.52 -0.89 1.17
N THR A 114 -9.03 -1.21 2.34
CA THR A 114 -9.12 -0.31 3.49
C THR A 114 -8.19 -0.79 4.58
N LEU A 115 -7.29 0.08 5.00
CA LEU A 115 -6.31 -0.17 6.04
C LEU A 115 -6.55 0.78 7.22
N VAL A 116 -6.60 0.23 8.43
CA VAL A 116 -6.69 1.00 9.67
C VAL A 116 -5.42 0.76 10.47
N VAL A 117 -4.59 1.79 10.61
CA VAL A 117 -3.29 1.70 11.27
C VAL A 117 -3.12 2.79 12.32
N GLU A 118 -2.31 2.52 13.35
CA GLU A 118 -1.89 3.55 14.29
C GLU A 118 -1.19 4.70 13.56
N LYS A 119 -1.47 5.92 13.98
CA LYS A 119 -1.11 7.16 13.29
C LYS A 119 0.40 7.32 13.03
N ASP A 120 1.25 6.84 13.93
CA ASP A 120 2.70 7.03 13.87
C ASP A 120 3.44 5.78 13.34
N LYS A 121 2.72 4.77 12.86
CA LYS A 121 3.30 3.57 12.27
C LYS A 121 3.29 3.63 10.75
N PRO A 122 4.31 3.06 10.08
CA PRO A 122 4.29 2.93 8.63
C PRO A 122 3.11 2.04 8.19
N ALA A 123 2.41 2.45 7.14
CA ALA A 123 1.26 1.69 6.64
C ALA A 123 1.62 0.30 6.11
N SER A 124 2.86 0.12 5.67
CA SER A 124 3.38 -1.15 5.13
C SER A 124 4.88 -1.25 5.41
N SER A 125 5.36 -2.47 5.61
CA SER A 125 6.79 -2.77 5.79
C SER A 125 7.17 -4.00 4.97
N PRO A 126 8.32 -3.98 4.26
CA PRO A 126 8.82 -5.15 3.57
C PRO A 126 9.05 -6.31 4.55
N ALA A 127 8.86 -7.55 4.07
CA ALA A 127 9.11 -8.77 4.83
C ALA A 127 10.12 -9.66 4.10
N PRO A 128 10.92 -10.48 4.85
CA PRO A 128 11.86 -11.40 4.23
C PRO A 128 11.22 -12.52 3.43
#